data_c885e68bd108198c8a79ee6b1b458821
#
_entry.id   c885e68bd108198c8a79ee6b1b458821
#
_cell.length_a   1.000
_cell.length_b   1.000
_cell.length_c   1.000
_cell.angle_alpha   90.00
_cell.angle_beta   90.00
_cell.angle_gamma   90.00
#
_symmetry.space_group_name_H-M   'P 1'
#
loop_
_entity.id
_entity.type
_entity.pdbx_description
1 polymer ?
#
loop_
_entity_poly.entity_id
_entity_poly.type
_entity_poly.pdbx_seq_one_letter_code
_entity_poly.pdbx_strand_id
1 'polypeptide(L)'
;MNFPPPTGSRDLLPLEVLQKTWIRERLQGAFHRWGYHRVVTPTLERLDTLVAGGRVRPERVVQIQDRDGIYGLRPDVTASIARVAASRWGQMHHPQRLYYVANVFRPHPQRGHCQESYQVGVELLGVAGLLADGEILRLLQDGLTAIQLPPWRVILGEAGLTRLWIQGFPAALQGLVTEGLMRLDRVALGELPSPWREQALAWLELRGEPAQVLQRLRTWELTPAQWQRVNHLKSLVELLPPDFPLVLDVSLIPSWDYYTGIVLQVAVIQGHTVQLVGQGGRYDDLIATYHPEGKTVPGIGFSLNLETLHQQLLPVGVLPQRPARPDWVVIPQGETAYRAALDYAQYLRQQHPQQRVELALAPPPEAPLQGVVWIDAGGVAQVSTGCERSPESGRTPKGIVK
;
A
#
# COMPACT_ATOMS: atom_id res chain seq x y z
N MET A 1 31.21 10.59 -15.51
CA MET A 1 30.71 9.22 -15.20
C MET A 1 29.26 9.35 -14.73
N ASN A 2 28.35 8.55 -15.27
CA ASN A 2 26.96 8.52 -14.82
C ASN A 2 26.85 7.36 -13.80
N PHE A 3 26.35 7.63 -12.59
CA PHE A 3 26.15 6.63 -11.53
C PHE A 3 24.64 6.40 -11.35
N PRO A 4 24.01 5.54 -12.19
CA PRO A 4 22.59 5.24 -12.03
C PRO A 4 22.35 4.46 -10.73
N PRO A 5 21.15 4.56 -10.15
CA PRO A 5 20.77 3.69 -9.03
C PRO A 5 20.78 2.21 -9.45
N PRO A 6 20.83 1.27 -8.50
CA PRO A 6 20.71 -0.16 -8.79
C PRO A 6 19.46 -0.48 -9.61
N THR A 7 19.56 -1.44 -10.53
CA THR A 7 18.40 -1.88 -11.33
C THR A 7 17.26 -2.33 -10.43
N GLY A 8 16.06 -1.80 -10.66
CA GLY A 8 14.88 -2.06 -9.83
C GLY A 8 14.65 -1.05 -8.70
N SER A 9 15.61 -0.13 -8.48
CA SER A 9 15.48 1.05 -7.62
C SER A 9 15.55 2.31 -8.48
N ARG A 10 15.00 3.41 -7.98
CA ARG A 10 15.03 4.69 -8.66
C ARG A 10 14.97 5.85 -7.68
N ASP A 11 15.50 6.99 -8.09
CA ASP A 11 15.33 8.23 -7.36
C ASP A 11 13.91 8.76 -7.52
N LEU A 12 13.34 9.28 -6.44
CA LEU A 12 12.05 9.97 -6.44
C LEU A 12 12.31 11.47 -6.36
N LEU A 13 11.87 12.20 -7.38
CA LEU A 13 12.02 13.65 -7.43
C LEU A 13 10.94 14.36 -6.59
N PRO A 14 11.14 15.65 -6.20
CA PRO A 14 10.27 16.34 -5.25
C PRO A 14 8.77 16.30 -5.57
N LEU A 15 8.38 16.44 -6.84
CA LEU A 15 6.97 16.36 -7.23
C LEU A 15 6.40 14.97 -6.98
N GLU A 16 7.12 13.92 -7.37
CA GLU A 16 6.66 12.55 -7.16
C GLU A 16 6.58 12.20 -5.67
N VAL A 17 7.56 12.65 -4.87
CA VAL A 17 7.52 12.51 -3.41
C VAL A 17 6.29 13.19 -2.83
N LEU A 18 5.97 14.41 -3.29
CA LEU A 18 4.77 15.15 -2.86
C LEU A 18 3.49 14.39 -3.23
N GLN A 19 3.38 13.87 -4.45
CA GLN A 19 2.23 13.08 -4.91
C GLN A 19 2.03 11.81 -4.11
N LYS A 20 3.09 11.05 -3.86
CA LYS A 20 3.05 9.83 -3.02
C LYS A 20 2.73 10.16 -1.55
N THR A 21 3.24 11.27 -1.04
CA THR A 21 2.90 11.76 0.30
C THR A 21 1.42 12.09 0.40
N TRP A 22 0.84 12.74 -0.61
CA TRP A 22 -0.59 13.03 -0.69
C TRP A 22 -1.47 11.76 -0.61
N ILE A 23 -1.10 10.69 -1.34
CA ILE A 23 -1.80 9.39 -1.29
C ILE A 23 -1.68 8.79 0.12
N ARG A 24 -0.45 8.72 0.62
CA ARG A 24 -0.13 8.14 1.94
C ARG A 24 -0.92 8.81 3.06
N GLU A 25 -0.94 10.13 3.11
CA GLU A 25 -1.59 10.90 4.18
C GLU A 25 -3.11 10.69 4.19
N ARG A 26 -3.74 10.58 3.02
CA ARG A 26 -5.18 10.30 2.93
C ARG A 26 -5.53 8.89 3.37
N LEU A 27 -4.74 7.89 2.99
CA LEU A 27 -4.90 6.52 3.48
C LEU A 27 -4.70 6.45 4.99
N GLN A 28 -3.64 7.05 5.52
CA GLN A 28 -3.39 7.11 6.97
C GLN A 28 -4.52 7.82 7.72
N GLY A 29 -5.06 8.90 7.17
CA GLY A 29 -6.21 9.59 7.72
C GLY A 29 -7.47 8.72 7.78
N ALA A 30 -7.70 7.89 6.76
CA ALA A 30 -8.78 6.90 6.79
C ALA A 30 -8.55 5.86 7.90
N PHE A 31 -7.37 5.26 7.97
CA PHE A 31 -7.01 4.25 8.97
C PHE A 31 -7.10 4.80 10.40
N HIS A 32 -6.65 6.02 10.62
CA HIS A 32 -6.74 6.68 11.92
C HIS A 32 -8.20 6.84 12.39
N ARG A 33 -9.12 7.22 11.50
CA ARG A 33 -10.56 7.33 11.83
C ARG A 33 -11.19 6.01 12.24
N TRP A 34 -10.62 4.88 11.81
CA TRP A 34 -11.03 3.54 12.23
C TRP A 34 -10.29 3.02 13.47
N GLY A 35 -9.49 3.87 14.13
CA GLY A 35 -8.77 3.53 15.36
C GLY A 35 -7.51 2.69 15.13
N TYR A 36 -6.96 2.69 13.92
CA TYR A 36 -5.70 2.01 13.64
C TYR A 36 -4.51 2.87 14.04
N HIS A 37 -3.51 2.25 14.68
CA HIS A 37 -2.30 2.87 15.17
C HIS A 37 -1.09 2.47 14.30
N ARG A 38 -0.19 3.42 14.11
CA ARG A 38 1.00 3.17 13.29
C ARG A 38 1.97 2.23 14.00
N VAL A 39 2.46 1.22 13.27
CA VAL A 39 3.57 0.37 13.68
C VAL A 39 4.72 0.50 12.68
N VAL A 40 5.95 0.40 13.18
CA VAL A 40 7.16 0.39 12.34
C VAL A 40 7.97 -0.85 12.74
N THR A 41 8.28 -1.68 11.77
CA THR A 41 9.12 -2.88 11.94
C THR A 41 10.46 -2.68 11.21
N PRO A 42 11.53 -3.39 11.59
CA PRO A 42 12.80 -3.33 10.89
C PRO A 42 12.67 -3.69 9.41
N THR A 43 13.46 -3.04 8.56
CA THR A 43 13.56 -3.38 7.13
C THR A 43 14.39 -4.65 6.91
N LEU A 44 15.41 -4.81 7.76
CA LEU A 44 16.29 -5.97 7.78
C LEU A 44 15.84 -6.90 8.90
N GLU A 45 15.56 -8.16 8.58
CA GLU A 45 15.15 -9.21 9.51
C GLU A 45 16.11 -10.42 9.40
N ARG A 46 16.16 -11.27 10.39
CA ARG A 46 16.86 -12.55 10.26
C ARG A 46 16.17 -13.39 9.19
N LEU A 47 16.97 -14.08 8.36
CA LEU A 47 16.40 -14.91 7.29
C LEU A 47 15.49 -16.01 7.83
N ASP A 48 15.90 -16.67 8.93
CA ASP A 48 15.09 -17.69 9.60
C ASP A 48 13.71 -17.16 10.05
N THR A 49 13.65 -15.91 10.48
CA THR A 49 12.39 -15.23 10.80
C THR A 49 11.50 -15.04 9.56
N LEU A 50 12.08 -14.60 8.45
CA LEU A 50 11.31 -14.33 7.22
C LEU A 50 10.79 -15.63 6.57
N VAL A 51 11.56 -16.73 6.65
CA VAL A 51 11.17 -18.02 6.07
C VAL A 51 10.47 -18.95 7.06
N ALA A 52 10.26 -18.50 8.30
CA ALA A 52 9.62 -19.31 9.34
C ALA A 52 8.28 -19.87 8.89
N GLY A 53 8.05 -21.15 9.18
CA GLY A 53 6.86 -21.88 8.76
C GLY A 53 6.78 -22.20 7.27
N GLY A 54 7.86 -22.00 6.50
CA GLY A 54 7.93 -22.35 5.07
C GLY A 54 7.05 -21.50 4.15
N ARG A 55 6.51 -20.40 4.66
CA ARG A 55 5.49 -19.57 3.97
C ARG A 55 6.08 -18.54 3.03
N VAL A 56 7.31 -18.13 3.27
CA VAL A 56 8.12 -17.32 2.35
C VAL A 56 9.30 -18.15 1.91
N ARG A 57 9.43 -18.37 0.61
CA ARG A 57 10.57 -19.14 0.06
C ARG A 57 11.84 -18.29 0.14
N PRO A 58 13.00 -18.86 0.55
CA PRO A 58 14.27 -18.13 0.64
C PRO A 58 14.65 -17.38 -0.65
N GLU A 59 14.29 -17.94 -1.82
CA GLU A 59 14.56 -17.35 -3.13
C GLU A 59 13.75 -16.06 -3.40
N ARG A 60 12.71 -15.82 -2.61
CA ARG A 60 11.90 -14.59 -2.65
C ARG A 60 12.40 -13.51 -1.71
N VAL A 61 13.51 -13.74 -1.01
CA VAL A 61 14.13 -12.81 -0.07
C VAL A 61 15.46 -12.34 -0.61
N VAL A 62 15.68 -11.03 -0.64
CA VAL A 62 17.01 -10.46 -0.90
C VAL A 62 17.85 -10.67 0.34
N GLN A 63 18.87 -11.52 0.24
CA GLN A 63 19.69 -11.96 1.36
C GLN A 63 20.95 -11.13 1.50
N ILE A 64 21.32 -10.84 2.73
CA ILE A 64 22.54 -10.13 3.13
C ILE A 64 23.25 -11.02 4.16
N GLN A 65 24.51 -11.35 3.89
CA GLN A 65 25.34 -12.11 4.81
C GLN A 65 26.24 -11.17 5.61
N ASP A 66 26.25 -11.33 6.91
CA ASP A 66 27.14 -10.64 7.84
C ASP A 66 27.83 -11.67 8.75
N ARG A 67 28.74 -11.21 9.63
CA ARG A 67 29.49 -12.07 10.58
C ARG A 67 28.57 -12.82 11.54
N ASP A 68 27.43 -12.22 11.89
CA ASP A 68 26.48 -12.75 12.89
C ASP A 68 25.39 -13.62 12.27
N GLY A 69 25.34 -13.79 10.93
CA GLY A 69 24.40 -14.67 10.25
C GLY A 69 23.87 -14.15 8.92
N ILE A 70 22.79 -14.78 8.47
CA ILE A 70 22.10 -14.39 7.22
C ILE A 70 20.85 -13.62 7.57
N TYR A 71 20.72 -12.45 6.96
CA TYR A 71 19.60 -11.54 7.08
C TYR A 71 18.90 -11.42 5.73
N GLY A 72 17.68 -10.89 5.74
CA GLY A 72 16.95 -10.61 4.53
C GLY A 72 16.26 -9.25 4.58
N LEU A 73 16.16 -8.60 3.42
CA LEU A 73 15.26 -7.47 3.26
C LEU A 73 13.83 -8.01 3.17
N ARG A 74 12.92 -7.46 3.99
CA ARG A 74 11.53 -7.95 4.08
C ARG A 74 10.81 -7.91 2.73
N PRO A 75 10.22 -9.03 2.26
CA PRO A 75 9.41 -9.07 1.03
C PRO A 75 7.96 -8.66 1.25
N ASP A 76 7.49 -8.69 2.52
CA ASP A 76 6.24 -8.15 3.01
C ASP A 76 6.39 -7.64 4.45
N VAL A 77 5.36 -6.96 4.98
CA VAL A 77 5.39 -6.40 6.33
C VAL A 77 4.60 -7.26 7.32
N THR A 78 3.66 -8.07 6.84
CA THR A 78 2.76 -8.90 7.66
C THR A 78 3.53 -9.90 8.52
N ALA A 79 4.56 -10.57 7.97
CA ALA A 79 5.40 -11.49 8.72
C ALA A 79 6.15 -10.79 9.88
N SER A 80 6.70 -9.59 9.63
CA SER A 80 7.36 -8.78 10.66
C SER A 80 6.39 -8.35 11.76
N ILE A 81 5.14 -7.98 11.41
CA ILE A 81 4.10 -7.62 12.38
C ILE A 81 3.67 -8.85 13.17
N ALA A 82 3.48 -10.02 12.53
CA ALA A 82 3.15 -11.26 13.21
C ALA A 82 4.22 -11.64 14.24
N ARG A 83 5.52 -11.48 13.92
CA ARG A 83 6.63 -11.69 14.86
C ARG A 83 6.56 -10.71 16.05
N VAL A 84 6.31 -9.43 15.79
CA VAL A 84 6.17 -8.42 16.87
C VAL A 84 4.97 -8.76 17.75
N ALA A 85 3.84 -9.11 17.16
CA ALA A 85 2.65 -9.51 17.90
C ALA A 85 2.93 -10.72 18.77
N ALA A 86 3.55 -11.78 18.24
CA ALA A 86 3.89 -12.99 18.99
C ALA A 86 4.84 -12.69 20.16
N SER A 87 5.89 -11.86 19.94
CA SER A 87 6.88 -11.55 20.97
C SER A 87 6.40 -10.57 22.05
N ARG A 88 5.34 -9.80 21.78
CA ARG A 88 4.79 -8.76 22.69
C ARG A 88 3.35 -9.04 23.10
N TRP A 89 2.79 -10.20 22.75
CA TRP A 89 1.38 -10.53 22.93
C TRP A 89 0.85 -10.28 24.34
N GLY A 90 1.57 -10.72 25.36
CA GLY A 90 1.21 -10.52 26.75
C GLY A 90 1.27 -9.06 27.24
N GLN A 91 1.85 -8.15 26.46
CA GLN A 91 2.00 -6.73 26.77
C GLN A 91 1.05 -5.84 25.96
N MET A 92 0.27 -6.44 25.03
CA MET A 92 -0.61 -5.70 24.14
C MET A 92 -2.08 -5.90 24.55
N HIS A 93 -2.85 -4.81 24.52
CA HIS A 93 -4.31 -4.91 24.65
C HIS A 93 -4.91 -5.42 23.33
N HIS A 94 -5.93 -6.25 23.41
CA HIS A 94 -6.60 -6.82 22.24
C HIS A 94 -8.02 -6.25 22.10
N PRO A 95 -8.50 -6.06 20.85
CA PRO A 95 -7.86 -6.29 19.55
C PRO A 95 -6.79 -5.25 19.22
N GLN A 96 -5.78 -5.64 18.42
CA GLN A 96 -4.79 -4.72 17.87
C GLN A 96 -5.19 -4.27 16.48
N ARG A 97 -5.36 -2.98 16.30
CA ARG A 97 -5.58 -2.32 15.01
C ARG A 97 -4.31 -1.58 14.62
N LEU A 98 -3.57 -2.13 13.66
CA LEU A 98 -2.26 -1.62 13.26
C LEU A 98 -2.27 -1.19 11.81
N TYR A 99 -1.57 -0.10 11.48
CA TYR A 99 -1.27 0.24 10.11
C TYR A 99 0.22 0.52 9.92
N TYR A 100 0.70 0.36 8.70
CA TYR A 100 2.09 0.60 8.36
C TYR A 100 2.23 1.35 7.03
N VAL A 101 3.36 2.03 6.89
CA VAL A 101 3.90 2.54 5.62
C VAL A 101 5.36 2.12 5.58
N ALA A 102 5.70 1.29 4.62
CA ALA A 102 7.02 0.67 4.59
C ALA A 102 7.43 0.25 3.18
N ASN A 103 8.71 0.25 2.91
CA ASN A 103 9.27 -0.37 1.72
C ASN A 103 9.38 -1.89 1.88
N VAL A 104 9.24 -2.58 0.77
CA VAL A 104 9.44 -4.03 0.62
C VAL A 104 10.33 -4.30 -0.58
N PHE A 105 11.04 -5.41 -0.54
CA PHE A 105 12.06 -5.78 -1.51
C PHE A 105 11.78 -7.17 -2.05
N ARG A 106 11.60 -7.29 -3.36
CA ARG A 106 11.29 -8.57 -3.99
C ARG A 106 12.26 -8.83 -5.14
N PRO A 107 12.90 -10.00 -5.18
CA PRO A 107 13.65 -10.39 -6.37
C PRO A 107 12.69 -10.47 -7.56
N HIS A 108 13.10 -9.90 -8.70
CA HIS A 108 12.31 -9.99 -9.93
C HIS A 108 12.63 -11.33 -10.63
N PRO A 109 11.65 -12.24 -10.82
CA PRO A 109 11.92 -13.61 -11.27
C PRO A 109 12.64 -13.70 -12.63
N GLN A 110 12.39 -12.74 -13.53
CA GLN A 110 12.88 -12.76 -14.92
C GLN A 110 14.09 -11.87 -15.17
N ARG A 111 14.42 -10.95 -14.26
CA ARG A 111 15.41 -9.89 -14.50
C ARG A 111 16.62 -9.93 -13.56
N GLY A 112 16.64 -10.81 -12.58
CA GLY A 112 17.79 -11.00 -11.67
C GLY A 112 18.11 -9.78 -10.77
N HIS A 113 17.20 -8.82 -10.63
CA HIS A 113 17.39 -7.65 -9.81
C HIS A 113 16.32 -7.54 -8.70
N CYS A 114 16.62 -6.80 -7.65
CA CYS A 114 15.67 -6.51 -6.58
C CYS A 114 14.75 -5.36 -7.01
N GLN A 115 13.44 -5.52 -6.80
CA GLN A 115 12.48 -4.44 -6.93
C GLN A 115 12.12 -3.89 -5.56
N GLU A 116 12.44 -2.64 -5.32
CA GLU A 116 11.96 -1.88 -4.17
C GLU A 116 10.59 -1.27 -4.49
N SER A 117 9.65 -1.40 -3.56
CA SER A 117 8.34 -0.76 -3.65
C SER A 117 7.83 -0.37 -2.26
N TYR A 118 6.97 0.65 -2.20
CA TYR A 118 6.35 1.09 -0.95
C TYR A 118 4.95 0.49 -0.82
N GLN A 119 4.65 0.02 0.39
CA GLN A 119 3.34 -0.47 0.77
C GLN A 119 2.73 0.37 1.90
N VAL A 120 1.42 0.56 1.79
CA VAL A 120 0.57 1.09 2.86
C VAL A 120 -0.45 0.02 3.20
N GLY A 121 -0.50 -0.43 4.44
CA GLY A 121 -1.38 -1.54 4.80
C GLY A 121 -1.86 -1.49 6.24
N VAL A 122 -2.80 -2.36 6.55
CA VAL A 122 -3.42 -2.53 7.87
C VAL A 122 -3.43 -3.98 8.29
N GLU A 123 -3.39 -4.21 9.60
CA GLU A 123 -3.50 -5.53 10.23
C GLU A 123 -4.42 -5.43 11.44
N LEU A 124 -5.44 -6.25 11.48
CA LEU A 124 -6.37 -6.44 12.61
C LEU A 124 -6.07 -7.80 13.25
N LEU A 125 -5.58 -7.77 14.49
CA LEU A 125 -5.13 -8.95 15.21
C LEU A 125 -6.00 -9.21 16.46
N GLY A 126 -6.24 -10.49 16.74
CA GLY A 126 -6.98 -10.92 17.92
C GLY A 126 -8.50 -10.90 17.76
N VAL A 127 -9.01 -10.72 16.53
CA VAL A 127 -10.46 -10.78 16.23
C VAL A 127 -10.71 -11.76 15.11
N ALA A 128 -11.58 -12.74 15.39
CA ALA A 128 -12.05 -13.71 14.39
C ALA A 128 -13.44 -13.32 13.87
N GLY A 129 -13.82 -13.97 12.77
CA GLY A 129 -15.19 -14.01 12.27
C GLY A 129 -15.61 -12.84 11.39
N LEU A 130 -16.89 -12.85 11.09
CA LEU A 130 -17.53 -12.04 10.05
C LEU A 130 -17.35 -10.52 10.25
N LEU A 131 -17.40 -10.05 11.51
CA LEU A 131 -17.27 -8.62 11.81
C LEU A 131 -15.88 -8.10 11.47
N ALA A 132 -14.82 -8.88 11.76
CA ALA A 132 -13.45 -8.50 11.43
C ALA A 132 -13.21 -8.48 9.91
N ASP A 133 -13.76 -9.45 9.18
CA ASP A 133 -13.68 -9.51 7.72
C ASP A 133 -14.40 -8.31 7.10
N GLY A 134 -15.60 -7.98 7.59
CA GLY A 134 -16.37 -6.82 7.18
C GLY A 134 -15.68 -5.49 7.50
N GLU A 135 -15.04 -5.36 8.68
CA GLU A 135 -14.27 -4.19 9.08
C GLU A 135 -13.16 -3.90 8.07
N ILE A 136 -12.38 -4.92 7.72
CA ILE A 136 -11.25 -4.79 6.77
C ILE A 136 -11.73 -4.36 5.38
N LEU A 137 -12.81 -4.93 4.87
CA LEU A 137 -13.36 -4.58 3.56
C LEU A 137 -13.93 -3.14 3.54
N ARG A 138 -14.60 -2.72 4.59
CA ARG A 138 -15.13 -1.36 4.73
C ARG A 138 -14.01 -0.33 4.91
N LEU A 139 -13.00 -0.63 5.70
CA LEU A 139 -11.81 0.22 5.84
C LEU A 139 -11.06 0.39 4.52
N LEU A 140 -10.94 -0.70 3.73
CA LEU A 140 -10.38 -0.65 2.40
C LEU A 140 -11.18 0.30 1.50
N GLN A 141 -12.51 0.19 1.47
CA GLN A 141 -13.40 1.08 0.71
C GLN A 141 -13.19 2.55 1.09
N ASP A 142 -13.17 2.86 2.40
CA ASP A 142 -12.96 4.23 2.88
C ASP A 142 -11.59 4.77 2.48
N GLY A 143 -10.54 3.94 2.55
CA GLY A 143 -9.20 4.32 2.13
C GLY A 143 -9.12 4.64 0.63
N LEU A 144 -9.68 3.77 -0.22
CA LEU A 144 -9.69 3.97 -1.67
C LEU A 144 -10.54 5.17 -2.09
N THR A 145 -11.64 5.40 -1.41
CA THR A 145 -12.49 6.60 -1.60
C THR A 145 -11.74 7.88 -1.21
N ALA A 146 -11.01 7.87 -0.10
CA ALA A 146 -10.26 9.03 0.37
C ALA A 146 -9.17 9.50 -0.61
N ILE A 147 -8.61 8.60 -1.41
CA ILE A 147 -7.64 8.93 -2.46
C ILE A 147 -8.28 9.16 -3.83
N GLN A 148 -9.61 9.06 -3.93
CA GLN A 148 -10.36 9.22 -5.17
C GLN A 148 -9.87 8.27 -6.29
N LEU A 149 -9.61 6.99 -5.91
CA LEU A 149 -9.15 6.00 -6.86
C LEU A 149 -10.18 5.81 -7.99
N PRO A 150 -9.76 5.71 -9.28
CA PRO A 150 -10.66 5.36 -10.39
C PRO A 150 -11.48 4.09 -10.11
N PRO A 151 -12.50 3.78 -10.91
CA PRO A 151 -13.34 2.61 -10.70
C PRO A 151 -12.51 1.36 -10.40
N TRP A 152 -12.72 0.79 -9.24
CA TRP A 152 -12.01 -0.36 -8.72
C TRP A 152 -12.99 -1.48 -8.32
N ARG A 153 -12.47 -2.69 -8.18
CA ARG A 153 -13.22 -3.85 -7.67
C ARG A 153 -12.36 -4.62 -6.66
N VAL A 154 -13.02 -5.20 -5.68
CA VAL A 154 -12.42 -6.24 -4.83
C VAL A 154 -12.75 -7.59 -5.45
N ILE A 155 -11.73 -8.36 -5.76
CA ILE A 155 -11.84 -9.77 -6.13
C ILE A 155 -11.67 -10.54 -4.82
N LEU A 156 -12.73 -11.19 -4.36
CA LEU A 156 -12.79 -11.90 -3.09
C LEU A 156 -12.85 -13.41 -3.33
N GLY A 157 -11.94 -14.13 -2.71
CA GLY A 157 -11.90 -15.60 -2.68
C GLY A 157 -11.88 -16.12 -1.24
N GLU A 158 -11.73 -17.43 -1.10
CA GLU A 158 -11.59 -18.11 0.19
C GLU A 158 -10.54 -19.23 0.06
N ALA A 159 -9.34 -18.98 0.63
CA ALA A 159 -8.18 -19.87 0.47
C ALA A 159 -8.41 -21.28 1.03
N GLY A 160 -9.14 -21.39 2.14
CA GLY A 160 -9.44 -22.68 2.74
C GLY A 160 -10.45 -23.49 1.94
N LEU A 161 -11.45 -22.84 1.31
CA LEU A 161 -12.40 -23.51 0.42
C LEU A 161 -11.67 -24.09 -0.79
N THR A 162 -10.85 -23.29 -1.46
CA THR A 162 -10.08 -23.72 -2.62
C THR A 162 -9.10 -24.84 -2.25
N ARG A 163 -8.42 -24.72 -1.10
CA ARG A 163 -7.53 -25.78 -0.59
C ARG A 163 -8.25 -27.09 -0.33
N LEU A 164 -9.39 -27.06 0.37
CA LEU A 164 -10.20 -28.24 0.64
C LEU A 164 -10.73 -28.88 -0.66
N TRP A 165 -11.04 -28.06 -1.65
CA TRP A 165 -11.50 -28.56 -2.93
C TRP A 165 -10.34 -29.23 -3.72
N ILE A 166 -9.14 -28.64 -3.76
CA ILE A 166 -7.95 -29.24 -4.40
C ILE A 166 -7.58 -30.55 -3.74
N GLN A 167 -7.71 -30.68 -2.40
CA GLN A 167 -7.44 -31.92 -1.68
C GLN A 167 -8.33 -33.10 -2.13
N GLY A 168 -9.48 -32.84 -2.76
CA GLY A 168 -10.31 -33.87 -3.38
C GLY A 168 -9.71 -34.51 -4.65
N PHE A 169 -8.69 -33.92 -5.24
CA PHE A 169 -7.98 -34.46 -6.40
C PHE A 169 -6.93 -35.50 -5.97
N PRO A 170 -6.60 -36.49 -6.85
CA PRO A 170 -5.45 -37.36 -6.63
C PRO A 170 -4.18 -36.57 -6.33
N ALA A 171 -3.36 -37.02 -5.38
CA ALA A 171 -2.17 -36.30 -4.95
C ALA A 171 -1.23 -35.88 -6.10
N ALA A 172 -1.12 -36.73 -7.14
CA ALA A 172 -0.31 -36.45 -8.33
C ALA A 172 -0.84 -35.28 -9.18
N LEU A 173 -2.12 -34.92 -9.07
CA LEU A 173 -2.75 -33.86 -9.84
C LEU A 173 -2.87 -32.54 -9.08
N GLN A 174 -2.81 -32.55 -7.74
CA GLN A 174 -3.02 -31.37 -6.90
C GLN A 174 -2.09 -30.21 -7.27
N GLY A 175 -0.81 -30.48 -7.53
CA GLY A 175 0.16 -29.48 -7.95
C GLY A 175 -0.18 -28.85 -9.29
N LEU A 176 -0.57 -29.66 -10.27
CA LEU A 176 -0.98 -29.20 -11.61
C LEU A 176 -2.25 -28.35 -11.55
N VAL A 177 -3.25 -28.78 -10.75
CA VAL A 177 -4.48 -28.03 -10.53
C VAL A 177 -4.19 -26.68 -9.86
N THR A 178 -3.35 -26.69 -8.82
CA THR A 178 -2.96 -25.44 -8.11
C THR A 178 -2.27 -24.47 -9.06
N GLU A 179 -1.30 -24.93 -9.84
CA GLU A 179 -0.58 -24.09 -10.79
C GLU A 179 -1.48 -23.57 -11.92
N GLY A 180 -2.32 -24.43 -12.47
CA GLY A 180 -3.28 -24.06 -13.51
C GLY A 180 -4.29 -23.01 -13.05
N LEU A 181 -4.84 -23.16 -11.82
CA LEU A 181 -5.72 -22.13 -11.23
C LEU A 181 -4.99 -20.83 -10.93
N MET A 182 -3.78 -20.90 -10.37
CA MET A 182 -2.97 -19.71 -10.03
C MET A 182 -2.67 -18.88 -11.28
N ARG A 183 -2.43 -19.52 -12.42
CA ARG A 183 -2.14 -18.86 -13.71
C ARG A 183 -3.37 -18.61 -14.57
N LEU A 184 -4.54 -19.04 -14.14
CA LEU A 184 -5.78 -19.07 -14.93
C LEU A 184 -5.58 -19.80 -16.27
N ASP A 185 -4.77 -20.86 -16.25
CA ASP A 185 -4.34 -21.60 -17.44
C ASP A 185 -5.35 -22.69 -17.80
N ARG A 186 -6.32 -22.32 -18.66
CA ARG A 186 -7.34 -23.25 -19.17
C ARG A 186 -6.75 -24.38 -20.01
N VAL A 187 -5.62 -24.14 -20.68
CA VAL A 187 -4.99 -25.14 -21.53
C VAL A 187 -4.38 -26.23 -20.66
N ALA A 188 -3.57 -25.86 -19.68
CA ALA A 188 -2.97 -26.81 -18.74
C ALA A 188 -4.02 -27.61 -17.96
N LEU A 189 -5.10 -26.94 -17.49
CA LEU A 189 -6.23 -27.63 -16.84
C LEU A 189 -7.01 -28.55 -17.81
N GLY A 190 -7.04 -28.20 -19.09
CA GLY A 190 -7.66 -29.00 -20.16
C GLY A 190 -6.93 -30.30 -20.48
N GLU A 191 -5.65 -30.43 -20.08
CA GLU A 191 -4.83 -31.64 -20.27
C GLU A 191 -5.03 -32.67 -19.14
N LEU A 192 -5.74 -32.32 -18.07
CA LEU A 192 -6.04 -33.24 -16.98
C LEU A 192 -6.91 -34.42 -17.46
N PRO A 193 -6.78 -35.62 -16.90
CA PRO A 193 -7.65 -36.75 -17.21
C PRO A 193 -9.08 -36.49 -16.72
N SER A 194 -10.08 -37.02 -17.47
CA SER A 194 -11.49 -37.05 -17.01
C SER A 194 -11.61 -37.93 -15.77
N PRO A 195 -12.46 -37.59 -14.77
CA PRO A 195 -13.35 -36.43 -14.70
C PRO A 195 -12.72 -35.16 -14.12
N TRP A 196 -11.44 -35.18 -13.79
CA TRP A 196 -10.75 -34.09 -13.09
C TRP A 196 -10.62 -32.82 -13.94
N ARG A 197 -10.50 -32.99 -15.25
CA ARG A 197 -10.46 -31.89 -16.21
C ARG A 197 -11.75 -31.06 -16.15
N GLU A 198 -12.88 -31.70 -16.25
CA GLU A 198 -14.21 -31.07 -16.25
C GLU A 198 -14.43 -30.32 -14.91
N GLN A 199 -14.05 -30.94 -13.81
CA GLN A 199 -14.16 -30.31 -12.48
C GLN A 199 -13.24 -29.11 -12.37
N ALA A 200 -11.98 -29.18 -12.79
CA ALA A 200 -11.02 -28.07 -12.70
C ALA A 200 -11.45 -26.87 -13.55
N LEU A 201 -11.88 -27.12 -14.78
CA LEU A 201 -12.38 -26.07 -15.67
C LEU A 201 -13.67 -25.44 -15.14
N ALA A 202 -14.60 -26.24 -14.59
CA ALA A 202 -15.82 -25.71 -14.00
C ALA A 202 -15.57 -24.89 -12.74
N TRP A 203 -14.58 -25.25 -11.91
CA TRP A 203 -14.16 -24.47 -10.74
C TRP A 203 -13.54 -23.15 -11.15
N LEU A 204 -12.69 -23.13 -12.17
CA LEU A 204 -12.08 -21.92 -12.73
C LEU A 204 -13.13 -20.90 -13.19
N GLU A 205 -14.30 -21.34 -13.59
CA GLU A 205 -15.42 -20.49 -14.03
C GLU A 205 -16.32 -19.99 -12.88
N LEU A 206 -16.06 -20.39 -11.61
CA LEU A 206 -16.82 -19.93 -10.46
C LEU A 206 -16.36 -18.55 -10.01
N ARG A 207 -16.50 -17.57 -10.89
CA ARG A 207 -16.18 -16.17 -10.68
C ARG A 207 -17.19 -15.24 -11.34
N GLY A 208 -17.35 -14.04 -10.79
CA GLY A 208 -18.27 -13.01 -11.27
C GLY A 208 -19.11 -12.38 -10.19
N GLU A 209 -20.33 -12.00 -10.52
CA GLU A 209 -21.29 -11.42 -9.59
C GLU A 209 -21.55 -12.38 -8.41
N PRO A 210 -21.45 -11.91 -7.15
CA PRO A 210 -21.52 -12.76 -5.97
C PRO A 210 -22.79 -13.65 -5.92
N ALA A 211 -23.96 -13.09 -6.24
CA ALA A 211 -25.21 -13.83 -6.23
C ALA A 211 -25.21 -15.02 -7.22
N GLN A 212 -24.66 -14.81 -8.42
CA GLN A 212 -24.57 -15.84 -9.45
C GLN A 212 -23.56 -16.94 -9.06
N VAL A 213 -22.39 -16.56 -8.53
CA VAL A 213 -21.38 -17.53 -8.08
C VAL A 213 -21.92 -18.38 -6.92
N LEU A 214 -22.55 -17.75 -5.92
CA LEU A 214 -23.16 -18.45 -4.79
C LEU A 214 -24.32 -19.37 -5.23
N GLN A 215 -25.12 -18.96 -6.22
CA GLN A 215 -26.17 -19.81 -6.80
C GLN A 215 -25.58 -21.02 -7.51
N ARG A 216 -24.52 -20.85 -8.30
CA ARG A 216 -23.82 -21.95 -9.00
C ARG A 216 -23.18 -22.91 -7.99
N LEU A 217 -22.60 -22.43 -6.89
CA LEU A 217 -22.01 -23.29 -5.86
C LEU A 217 -23.06 -24.22 -5.21
N ARG A 218 -24.36 -23.87 -5.21
CA ARG A 218 -25.42 -24.74 -4.68
C ARG A 218 -25.61 -26.02 -5.48
N THR A 219 -25.15 -26.07 -6.72
CA THR A 219 -25.21 -27.26 -7.60
C THR A 219 -24.02 -28.20 -7.41
N TRP A 220 -23.04 -27.81 -6.56
CA TRP A 220 -21.83 -28.59 -6.29
C TRP A 220 -22.04 -29.52 -5.09
N GLU A 221 -21.50 -30.73 -5.19
CA GLU A 221 -21.41 -31.65 -4.06
C GLU A 221 -20.24 -31.22 -3.17
N LEU A 222 -20.52 -30.36 -2.20
CA LEU A 222 -19.53 -29.85 -1.24
C LEU A 222 -19.65 -30.57 0.08
N THR A 223 -18.49 -30.80 0.72
CA THR A 223 -18.42 -31.34 2.09
C THR A 223 -18.98 -30.32 3.09
N PRO A 224 -19.36 -30.77 4.31
CA PRO A 224 -19.81 -29.85 5.36
C PRO A 224 -18.80 -28.73 5.67
N ALA A 225 -17.50 -29.04 5.67
CA ALA A 225 -16.44 -28.06 5.88
C ALA A 225 -16.36 -27.01 4.75
N GLN A 226 -16.53 -27.42 3.51
CA GLN A 226 -16.60 -26.51 2.35
C GLN A 226 -17.88 -25.64 2.42
N TRP A 227 -19.03 -26.23 2.79
CA TRP A 227 -20.27 -25.49 2.97
C TRP A 227 -20.18 -24.42 4.08
N GLN A 228 -19.50 -24.72 5.18
CA GLN A 228 -19.26 -23.75 6.23
C GLN A 228 -18.54 -22.49 5.68
N ARG A 229 -17.55 -22.67 4.82
CA ARG A 229 -16.81 -21.57 4.19
C ARG A 229 -17.65 -20.82 3.15
N VAL A 230 -18.44 -21.53 2.35
CA VAL A 230 -19.38 -20.90 1.41
C VAL A 230 -20.44 -20.07 2.15
N ASN A 231 -20.96 -20.58 3.25
CA ASN A 231 -21.92 -19.84 4.08
C ASN A 231 -21.27 -18.60 4.73
N HIS A 232 -20.00 -18.69 5.13
CA HIS A 232 -19.26 -17.52 5.63
C HIS A 232 -19.10 -16.45 4.54
N LEU A 233 -18.69 -16.83 3.32
CA LEU A 233 -18.64 -15.92 2.18
C LEU A 233 -19.99 -15.28 1.88
N LYS A 234 -21.07 -16.09 1.88
CA LYS A 234 -22.43 -15.59 1.68
C LYS A 234 -22.78 -14.52 2.73
N SER A 235 -22.58 -14.81 4.02
CA SER A 235 -22.87 -13.87 5.09
C SER A 235 -22.03 -12.61 5.00
N LEU A 236 -20.76 -12.71 4.54
CA LEU A 236 -19.90 -11.56 4.32
C LEU A 236 -20.41 -10.68 3.17
N VAL A 237 -20.83 -11.28 2.05
CA VAL A 237 -21.44 -10.56 0.92
C VAL A 237 -22.73 -9.84 1.38
N GLU A 238 -23.56 -10.48 2.18
CA GLU A 238 -24.80 -9.89 2.71
C GLU A 238 -24.56 -8.77 3.74
N LEU A 239 -23.41 -8.77 4.43
CA LEU A 239 -23.01 -7.72 5.38
C LEU A 239 -22.51 -6.45 4.69
N LEU A 240 -21.98 -6.56 3.46
CA LEU A 240 -21.47 -5.43 2.71
C LEU A 240 -22.60 -4.60 2.10
N PRO A 241 -22.39 -3.29 1.85
CA PRO A 241 -23.38 -2.47 1.16
C PRO A 241 -23.67 -3.03 -0.23
N PRO A 242 -24.91 -2.84 -0.73
CA PRO A 242 -25.30 -3.34 -2.06
C PRO A 242 -24.44 -2.79 -3.22
N ASP A 243 -23.87 -1.61 -3.06
CA ASP A 243 -23.01 -0.91 -4.02
C ASP A 243 -21.51 -1.19 -3.82
N PHE A 244 -21.15 -2.07 -2.88
CA PHE A 244 -19.75 -2.44 -2.69
C PHE A 244 -19.23 -3.16 -3.95
N PRO A 245 -18.15 -2.67 -4.58
CA PRO A 245 -17.70 -3.16 -5.89
C PRO A 245 -16.98 -4.51 -5.76
N LEU A 246 -17.75 -5.58 -5.61
CA LEU A 246 -17.29 -6.94 -5.32
C LEU A 246 -17.39 -7.86 -6.56
N VAL A 247 -16.35 -8.64 -6.78
CA VAL A 247 -16.34 -9.82 -7.63
C VAL A 247 -16.00 -11.02 -6.76
N LEU A 248 -16.81 -12.05 -6.75
CA LEU A 248 -16.48 -13.29 -6.04
C LEU A 248 -15.72 -14.21 -7.00
N ASP A 249 -14.57 -14.74 -6.55
CA ASP A 249 -13.75 -15.68 -7.30
C ASP A 249 -13.25 -16.80 -6.37
N VAL A 250 -13.94 -17.93 -6.38
CA VAL A 250 -13.58 -19.07 -5.55
C VAL A 250 -12.37 -19.84 -6.08
N SER A 251 -11.94 -19.55 -7.30
CA SER A 251 -10.72 -20.14 -7.87
C SER A 251 -9.45 -19.35 -7.51
N LEU A 252 -9.60 -18.20 -6.83
CA LEU A 252 -8.48 -17.33 -6.47
C LEU A 252 -7.50 -18.05 -5.53
N ILE A 253 -6.28 -18.23 -6.01
CA ILE A 253 -5.16 -18.74 -5.21
C ILE A 253 -4.28 -17.56 -4.82
N PRO A 254 -4.09 -17.33 -3.51
CA PRO A 254 -3.29 -16.21 -3.04
C PRO A 254 -1.79 -16.39 -3.33
N SER A 255 -1.07 -15.28 -3.48
CA SER A 255 0.38 -15.27 -3.70
C SER A 255 1.20 -15.75 -2.50
N TRP A 256 0.59 -15.79 -1.31
CA TRP A 256 1.20 -16.18 -0.04
C TRP A 256 0.47 -17.37 0.58
N ASP A 257 1.24 -18.37 1.01
CA ASP A 257 0.70 -19.64 1.52
C ASP A 257 0.18 -19.56 2.97
N TYR A 258 0.24 -18.38 3.60
CA TYR A 258 -0.20 -18.20 4.99
C TYR A 258 -1.68 -17.87 5.15
N TYR A 259 -2.43 -17.61 4.08
CA TYR A 259 -3.85 -17.31 4.21
C TYR A 259 -4.67 -18.55 4.58
N THR A 260 -5.59 -18.38 5.55
CA THR A 260 -6.40 -19.47 6.13
C THR A 260 -7.90 -19.31 5.88
N GLY A 261 -8.34 -18.12 5.47
CA GLY A 261 -9.73 -17.75 5.24
C GLY A 261 -9.92 -16.93 3.98
N ILE A 262 -10.69 -15.84 4.07
CA ILE A 262 -10.89 -14.95 2.92
C ILE A 262 -9.57 -14.42 2.39
N VAL A 263 -9.50 -14.26 1.08
CA VAL A 263 -8.41 -13.60 0.35
C VAL A 263 -9.00 -12.55 -0.57
N LEU A 264 -8.30 -11.45 -0.73
CA LEU A 264 -8.75 -10.35 -1.57
C LEU A 264 -7.64 -9.79 -2.45
N GLN A 265 -8.03 -9.34 -3.61
CA GLN A 265 -7.21 -8.50 -4.49
C GLN A 265 -8.00 -7.24 -4.84
N VAL A 266 -7.30 -6.12 -4.95
CA VAL A 266 -7.89 -4.85 -5.37
C VAL A 266 -7.42 -4.57 -6.79
N ALA A 267 -8.36 -4.50 -7.72
CA ALA A 267 -8.12 -4.25 -9.13
C ALA A 267 -8.72 -2.90 -9.56
N VAL A 268 -7.94 -2.08 -10.25
CA VAL A 268 -8.42 -0.91 -10.99
C VAL A 268 -8.65 -1.32 -12.43
N ILE A 269 -9.80 -0.91 -12.97
CA ILE A 269 -10.23 -1.26 -14.32
C ILE A 269 -10.28 0.02 -15.14
N GLN A 270 -9.39 0.14 -16.13
CA GLN A 270 -9.35 1.28 -17.06
C GLN A 270 -9.40 0.75 -18.49
N GLY A 271 -10.56 0.90 -19.14
CA GLY A 271 -10.82 0.33 -20.47
C GLY A 271 -10.65 -1.19 -20.47
N HIS A 272 -9.67 -1.70 -21.20
CA HIS A 272 -9.35 -3.14 -21.26
C HIS A 272 -8.21 -3.56 -20.32
N THR A 273 -7.66 -2.64 -19.55
CA THR A 273 -6.53 -2.92 -18.66
C THR A 273 -7.02 -3.15 -17.24
N VAL A 274 -6.56 -4.25 -16.63
CA VAL A 274 -6.78 -4.56 -15.21
C VAL A 274 -5.44 -4.46 -14.49
N GLN A 275 -5.36 -3.58 -13.51
CA GLN A 275 -4.14 -3.39 -12.72
C GLN A 275 -4.41 -3.70 -11.25
N LEU A 276 -3.67 -4.66 -10.69
CA LEU A 276 -3.72 -4.94 -9.27
C LEU A 276 -2.98 -3.85 -8.49
N VAL A 277 -3.67 -3.23 -7.54
CA VAL A 277 -3.13 -2.16 -6.68
C VAL A 277 -2.99 -2.57 -5.21
N GLY A 278 -3.58 -3.70 -4.82
CA GLY A 278 -3.52 -4.21 -3.46
C GLY A 278 -3.94 -5.66 -3.34
N GLN A 279 -3.64 -6.24 -2.20
CA GLN A 279 -4.01 -7.60 -1.83
C GLN A 279 -4.10 -7.75 -0.32
N GLY A 280 -4.78 -8.80 0.15
CA GLY A 280 -4.92 -9.09 1.57
C GLY A 280 -5.63 -10.38 1.85
N GLY A 281 -5.99 -10.60 3.10
CA GLY A 281 -6.76 -11.76 3.53
C GLY A 281 -6.54 -12.12 5.00
N ARG A 282 -7.18 -13.23 5.43
CA ARG A 282 -7.12 -13.78 6.78
C ARG A 282 -6.02 -14.83 6.92
N TYR A 283 -5.23 -14.72 8.01
CA TYR A 283 -4.04 -15.53 8.27
C TYR A 283 -3.94 -15.94 9.74
N ASP A 284 -4.92 -16.67 10.25
CA ASP A 284 -5.06 -16.99 11.68
C ASP A 284 -3.92 -17.81 12.26
N ASP A 285 -3.21 -18.60 11.41
CA ASP A 285 -2.11 -19.47 11.85
C ASP A 285 -0.72 -18.81 11.77
N LEU A 286 -0.61 -17.60 11.18
CA LEU A 286 0.71 -17.00 10.95
C LEU A 286 1.41 -16.63 12.24
N ILE A 287 0.68 -16.09 13.22
CA ILE A 287 1.25 -15.64 14.50
C ILE A 287 1.76 -16.83 15.31
N ALA A 288 1.11 -18.00 15.23
CA ALA A 288 1.54 -19.22 15.89
C ALA A 288 2.97 -19.65 15.49
N THR A 289 3.37 -19.35 14.26
CA THR A 289 4.74 -19.62 13.76
C THR A 289 5.81 -18.91 14.58
N TYR A 290 5.51 -17.76 15.15
CA TYR A 290 6.43 -16.94 15.93
C TYR A 290 6.17 -17.00 17.44
N HIS A 291 5.02 -17.59 17.85
CA HIS A 291 4.64 -17.64 19.26
C HIS A 291 5.39 -18.77 19.96
N PRO A 292 6.06 -18.52 21.12
CA PRO A 292 6.84 -19.56 21.84
C PRO A 292 6.05 -20.82 22.17
N GLU A 293 4.74 -20.67 22.45
CA GLU A 293 3.84 -21.78 22.78
C GLU A 293 3.02 -22.26 21.57
N GLY A 294 3.29 -21.78 20.37
CA GLY A 294 2.53 -22.12 19.16
C GLY A 294 1.07 -21.66 19.18
N LYS A 295 0.73 -20.63 19.96
CA LYS A 295 -0.64 -20.15 20.13
C LYS A 295 -1.14 -19.43 18.89
N THR A 296 -2.26 -19.90 18.34
CA THR A 296 -2.94 -19.24 17.22
C THR A 296 -3.63 -17.96 17.65
N VAL A 297 -3.53 -16.95 16.81
CA VAL A 297 -4.15 -15.64 17.02
C VAL A 297 -4.77 -15.21 15.71
N PRO A 298 -6.09 -14.95 15.65
CA PRO A 298 -6.72 -14.48 14.44
C PRO A 298 -6.08 -13.21 13.90
N GLY A 299 -5.82 -13.19 12.60
CA GLY A 299 -5.25 -12.05 11.92
C GLY A 299 -5.85 -11.86 10.53
N ILE A 300 -6.14 -10.61 10.18
CA ILE A 300 -6.62 -10.22 8.86
C ILE A 300 -6.09 -8.83 8.51
N GLY A 301 -5.72 -8.62 7.25
CA GLY A 301 -5.24 -7.33 6.80
C GLY A 301 -5.19 -7.19 5.29
N PHE A 302 -4.77 -6.02 4.82
CA PHE A 302 -4.47 -5.78 3.42
C PHE A 302 -3.27 -4.85 3.25
N SER A 303 -2.65 -4.93 2.09
CA SER A 303 -1.61 -4.02 1.64
C SER A 303 -1.96 -3.40 0.29
N LEU A 304 -1.66 -2.12 0.14
CA LEU A 304 -1.77 -1.36 -1.10
C LEU A 304 -0.37 -0.99 -1.59
N ASN A 305 -0.12 -1.14 -2.88
CA ASN A 305 1.15 -0.76 -3.50
C ASN A 305 1.10 0.72 -3.90
N LEU A 306 1.97 1.54 -3.30
CA LEU A 306 1.96 2.99 -3.46
C LEU A 306 2.38 3.42 -4.87
N GLU A 307 3.31 2.70 -5.52
CA GLU A 307 3.74 2.96 -6.88
C GLU A 307 2.60 2.75 -7.86
N THR A 308 1.89 1.64 -7.72
CA THR A 308 0.78 1.31 -8.60
C THR A 308 -0.40 2.27 -8.39
N LEU A 309 -0.72 2.61 -7.12
CA LEU A 309 -1.73 3.63 -6.83
C LEU A 309 -1.38 4.97 -7.46
N HIS A 310 -0.12 5.40 -7.34
CA HIS A 310 0.35 6.65 -7.93
C HIS A 310 0.16 6.64 -9.45
N GLN A 311 0.54 5.55 -10.13
CA GLN A 311 0.35 5.40 -11.58
C GLN A 311 -1.12 5.49 -12.00
N GLN A 312 -2.04 4.88 -11.21
CA GLN A 312 -3.47 4.91 -11.49
C GLN A 312 -4.10 6.30 -11.25
N LEU A 313 -3.55 7.09 -10.34
CA LEU A 313 -4.05 8.42 -9.99
C LEU A 313 -3.48 9.54 -10.88
N LEU A 314 -2.34 9.34 -11.53
CA LEU A 314 -1.73 10.34 -12.43
C LEU A 314 -2.71 10.85 -13.51
N PRO A 315 -3.42 9.99 -14.27
CA PRO A 315 -4.34 10.45 -15.32
C PRO A 315 -5.63 11.06 -14.77
N VAL A 316 -5.95 10.86 -13.49
CA VAL A 316 -7.18 11.39 -12.85
C VAL A 316 -7.07 12.89 -12.57
N GLY A 317 -5.86 13.41 -12.40
CA GLY A 317 -5.61 14.83 -12.13
C GLY A 317 -5.84 15.28 -10.69
N VAL A 318 -6.08 14.34 -9.75
CA VAL A 318 -6.29 14.65 -8.31
C VAL A 318 -5.00 14.87 -7.54
N LEU A 319 -3.87 14.43 -8.09
CA LEU A 319 -2.56 14.59 -7.48
C LEU A 319 -2.02 16.02 -7.66
N PRO A 320 -1.19 16.52 -6.71
CA PRO A 320 -0.48 17.78 -6.91
C PRO A 320 0.27 17.81 -8.25
N GLN A 321 0.11 18.89 -9.03
CA GLN A 321 0.71 19.02 -10.36
C GLN A 321 2.09 19.70 -10.34
N ARG A 322 2.45 20.31 -9.22
CA ARG A 322 3.70 21.03 -9.00
C ARG A 322 4.08 21.01 -7.53
N PRO A 323 5.37 21.17 -7.19
CA PRO A 323 5.80 21.40 -5.81
C PRO A 323 5.09 22.61 -5.22
N ALA A 324 4.89 22.60 -3.91
CA ALA A 324 4.31 23.75 -3.25
C ALA A 324 5.23 24.98 -3.40
N ARG A 325 4.65 26.10 -3.80
CA ARG A 325 5.36 27.39 -3.89
C ARG A 325 5.77 27.85 -2.49
N PRO A 326 6.84 28.67 -2.39
CA PRO A 326 7.10 29.41 -1.15
C PRO A 326 5.99 30.39 -0.87
N ASP A 327 5.73 30.64 0.41
CA ASP A 327 4.84 31.73 0.82
C ASP A 327 5.54 33.07 0.64
N TRP A 328 6.81 33.12 1.04
CA TRP A 328 7.66 34.30 0.95
C TRP A 328 8.99 34.00 0.26
N VAL A 329 9.46 34.93 -0.54
CA VAL A 329 10.82 34.92 -1.09
C VAL A 329 11.52 36.18 -0.63
N VAL A 330 12.67 36.02 0.05
CA VAL A 330 13.50 37.13 0.52
C VAL A 330 14.70 37.27 -0.41
N ILE A 331 14.90 38.45 -0.98
CA ILE A 331 15.91 38.75 -1.99
C ILE A 331 16.83 39.87 -1.48
N PRO A 332 18.11 39.62 -1.25
CA PRO A 332 19.08 40.66 -0.92
C PRO A 332 19.42 41.52 -2.14
N GLN A 333 19.46 42.83 -1.96
CA GLN A 333 19.91 43.80 -2.97
C GLN A 333 21.44 43.97 -2.89
N GLY A 334 22.17 42.93 -3.29
CA GLY A 334 23.60 42.86 -3.29
C GLY A 334 24.20 42.17 -2.04
N GLU A 335 25.51 41.93 -2.10
CA GLU A 335 26.23 41.13 -1.08
C GLU A 335 26.21 41.76 0.33
N THR A 336 26.22 43.07 0.40
CA THR A 336 26.14 43.83 1.66
C THR A 336 24.83 43.61 2.42
N ALA A 337 23.77 43.18 1.74
CA ALA A 337 22.46 42.89 2.32
C ALA A 337 22.30 41.42 2.76
N TYR A 338 23.27 40.53 2.50
CA TYR A 338 23.11 39.10 2.78
C TYR A 338 22.77 38.78 4.23
N ARG A 339 23.50 39.40 5.17
CA ARG A 339 23.23 39.19 6.60
C ARG A 339 21.82 39.63 6.99
N ALA A 340 21.41 40.82 6.58
CA ALA A 340 20.09 41.35 6.87
C ALA A 340 18.96 40.50 6.23
N ALA A 341 19.17 39.98 5.03
CA ALA A 341 18.24 39.08 4.36
C ALA A 341 18.11 37.72 5.09
N LEU A 342 19.23 37.17 5.57
CA LEU A 342 19.22 35.96 6.40
C LEU A 342 18.44 36.15 7.70
N ASP A 343 18.73 37.25 8.42
CA ASP A 343 18.07 37.60 9.67
C ASP A 343 16.57 37.82 9.46
N TYR A 344 16.18 38.52 8.41
CA TYR A 344 14.79 38.76 8.08
C TYR A 344 14.04 37.49 7.66
N ALA A 345 14.66 36.64 6.86
CA ALA A 345 14.07 35.35 6.50
C ALA A 345 13.87 34.45 7.74
N GLN A 346 14.81 34.49 8.70
CA GLN A 346 14.65 33.79 9.98
C GLN A 346 13.53 34.40 10.83
N TYR A 347 13.42 35.71 10.88
CA TYR A 347 12.31 36.40 11.54
C TYR A 347 10.95 35.96 10.96
N LEU A 348 10.78 35.95 9.65
CA LEU A 348 9.55 35.48 9.00
C LEU A 348 9.22 34.02 9.36
N ARG A 349 10.21 33.11 9.39
CA ARG A 349 10.01 31.72 9.79
C ARG A 349 9.56 31.57 11.25
N GLN A 350 10.04 32.46 12.14
CA GLN A 350 9.65 32.47 13.53
C GLN A 350 8.23 33.03 13.73
N GLN A 351 7.87 34.08 12.99
CA GLN A 351 6.54 34.68 13.05
C GLN A 351 5.47 33.81 12.40
N HIS A 352 5.85 33.02 11.38
CA HIS A 352 4.94 32.22 10.56
C HIS A 352 5.43 30.77 10.43
N PRO A 353 5.37 29.95 11.51
CA PRO A 353 5.98 28.60 11.52
C PRO A 353 5.40 27.63 10.47
N GLN A 354 4.23 27.92 9.92
CA GLN A 354 3.57 27.10 8.90
C GLN A 354 3.89 27.54 7.45
N GLN A 355 4.55 28.69 7.29
CA GLN A 355 4.85 29.27 5.99
C GLN A 355 6.27 28.92 5.53
N ARG A 356 6.42 28.78 4.23
CA ARG A 356 7.72 28.53 3.58
C ARG A 356 8.36 29.86 3.20
N VAL A 357 9.55 30.10 3.72
CA VAL A 357 10.32 31.30 3.42
C VAL A 357 11.61 30.88 2.74
N GLU A 358 11.78 31.28 1.49
CA GLU A 358 12.98 31.00 0.68
C GLU A 358 13.86 32.24 0.56
N LEU A 359 15.16 32.03 0.47
CA LEU A 359 16.14 33.04 0.07
C LEU A 359 16.47 32.83 -1.41
N ALA A 360 16.47 33.90 -2.19
CA ALA A 360 16.82 33.86 -3.60
C ALA A 360 17.67 35.06 -3.98
N LEU A 361 18.48 34.93 -5.02
CA LEU A 361 19.29 36.02 -5.58
C LEU A 361 18.55 36.76 -6.70
N ALA A 362 17.44 36.21 -7.17
CA ALA A 362 16.56 36.80 -8.18
C ALA A 362 15.10 36.36 -7.90
N PRO A 363 14.12 37.10 -8.41
CA PRO A 363 12.71 36.70 -8.33
C PRO A 363 12.50 35.31 -8.90
N PRO A 364 11.69 34.46 -8.24
CA PRO A 364 11.34 33.15 -8.75
C PRO A 364 10.50 33.32 -10.04
N PRO A 365 10.54 32.31 -10.96
CA PRO A 365 9.76 32.35 -12.19
C PRO A 365 8.24 32.36 -11.95
N GLU A 366 7.80 31.81 -10.82
CA GLU A 366 6.42 31.86 -10.36
C GLU A 366 6.33 32.69 -9.08
N ALA A 367 5.35 33.59 -9.01
CA ALA A 367 5.14 34.42 -7.83
C ALA A 367 4.88 33.57 -6.56
N PRO A 368 5.49 33.91 -5.40
CA PRO A 368 5.18 33.27 -4.13
C PRO A 368 3.74 33.58 -3.70
N LEU A 369 3.21 32.79 -2.74
CA LEU A 369 1.80 32.90 -2.33
C LEU A 369 1.48 34.21 -1.60
N GLN A 370 2.43 34.73 -0.81
CA GLN A 370 2.26 35.95 -0.02
C GLN A 370 3.00 37.15 -0.64
N GLY A 371 4.26 36.98 -1.05
CA GLY A 371 5.00 38.04 -1.68
C GLY A 371 6.52 37.87 -1.72
N VAL A 372 7.15 38.87 -2.33
CA VAL A 372 8.61 39.00 -2.39
C VAL A 372 9.06 40.12 -1.46
N VAL A 373 10.08 39.88 -0.68
CA VAL A 373 10.70 40.86 0.23
C VAL A 373 12.10 41.17 -0.27
N TRP A 374 12.33 42.43 -0.61
CA TRP A 374 13.63 42.92 -1.02
C TRP A 374 14.34 43.56 0.18
N ILE A 375 15.56 43.15 0.46
CA ILE A 375 16.36 43.64 1.60
C ILE A 375 17.56 44.43 1.07
N ASP A 376 17.69 45.69 1.45
CA ASP A 376 18.84 46.53 1.14
C ASP A 376 19.99 46.37 2.18
N ALA A 377 21.09 47.09 1.95
CA ALA A 377 22.27 47.08 2.83
C ALA A 377 21.97 47.65 4.23
N GLY A 378 20.95 48.47 4.39
CA GLY A 378 20.49 49.02 5.66
C GLY A 378 19.51 48.12 6.41
N GLY A 379 19.16 46.97 5.86
CA GLY A 379 18.17 46.04 6.43
C GLY A 379 16.73 46.47 6.23
N VAL A 380 16.47 47.45 5.39
CA VAL A 380 15.10 47.94 5.07
C VAL A 380 14.42 46.95 4.14
N ALA A 381 13.23 46.50 4.52
CA ALA A 381 12.44 45.56 3.72
C ALA A 381 11.45 46.30 2.82
N GLN A 382 11.49 45.99 1.53
CA GLN A 382 10.41 46.38 0.59
C GLN A 382 9.61 45.13 0.24
N VAL A 383 8.30 45.15 0.52
CA VAL A 383 7.40 44.03 0.27
C VAL A 383 6.60 44.31 -0.99
N SER A 384 6.68 43.39 -1.97
CA SER A 384 5.77 43.39 -3.12
C SER A 384 4.82 42.19 -3.01
N THR A 385 3.52 42.50 -2.90
CA THR A 385 2.44 41.51 -2.92
C THR A 385 1.87 41.47 -4.34
N GLY A 386 2.06 40.34 -5.06
CA GLY A 386 1.61 40.21 -6.46
C GLY A 386 2.74 40.30 -7.48
N CYS A 387 2.46 39.98 -8.73
CA CYS A 387 3.40 39.83 -9.84
C CYS A 387 3.92 41.19 -10.37
N GLU A 388 4.42 42.07 -9.51
CA GLU A 388 5.16 43.26 -9.94
C GLU A 388 6.64 42.88 -10.13
N ARG A 389 7.12 43.03 -11.37
CA ARG A 389 8.55 42.90 -11.70
C ARG A 389 9.33 43.94 -10.92
N SER A 390 10.57 43.58 -10.58
CA SER A 390 11.65 44.39 -9.99
C SER A 390 11.39 45.91 -10.10
N PRO A 391 11.63 46.70 -9.04
CA PRO A 391 11.64 48.13 -9.14
C PRO A 391 12.83 48.60 -10.00
N GLU A 392 12.66 48.54 -11.33
CA GLU A 392 13.48 49.36 -12.19
C GLU A 392 13.06 50.81 -11.99
N SER A 393 13.99 51.55 -11.37
CA SER A 393 14.05 52.99 -11.32
C SER A 393 12.78 53.77 -10.97
N GLY A 394 12.67 54.21 -9.75
CA GLY A 394 12.12 55.54 -9.42
C GLY A 394 10.68 55.68 -9.02
N ARG A 395 9.97 54.61 -8.56
CA ARG A 395 8.70 54.78 -7.83
C ARG A 395 8.70 53.97 -6.54
N THR A 396 8.73 54.67 -5.42
CA THR A 396 8.59 54.08 -4.08
C THR A 396 7.23 53.43 -3.93
N PRO A 397 7.11 52.12 -3.68
CA PRO A 397 5.84 51.51 -3.31
C PRO A 397 5.42 52.02 -1.93
N LYS A 398 4.16 52.43 -1.82
CA LYS A 398 3.59 52.81 -0.53
C LYS A 398 3.43 51.58 0.35
N GLY A 399 4.24 51.48 1.37
CA GLY A 399 4.13 50.45 2.39
C GLY A 399 5.50 50.15 3.06
N ILE A 400 6.03 51.06 3.84
CA ILE A 400 7.15 50.85 4.74
C ILE A 400 6.56 50.26 6.02
N VAL A 401 6.88 49.01 6.36
CA VAL A 401 6.67 48.47 7.70
C VAL A 401 8.02 48.58 8.42
N LYS A 402 8.08 49.40 9.46
CA LYS A 402 9.23 49.50 10.37
C LYS A 402 9.28 48.30 11.30
#